data_c076b4f5decc6a0cb84c7db737a41b79
#
_entry.id   c076b4f5decc6a0cb84c7db737a41b79
#
_cell.length_a   1.000
_cell.length_b   1.000
_cell.length_c   1.000
_cell.angle_alpha   90.00
_cell.angle_beta   90.00
_cell.angle_gamma   90.00
#
_symmetry.space_group_name_H-M   'P 1'
#
loop_
_entity.id
_entity.type
_entity.pdbx_description
1 polymer ?
#
loop_
_entity_poly.entity_id
_entity_poly.type
_entity_poly.pdbx_seq_one_letter_code
_entity_poly.pdbx_strand_id
1 'polypeptide(L)'
;VKVLLAQALFGNPDILLLDEPTNHLDMPTIEWLEGYLKNYPKAVVIVSHDRMFLDRVIDVTYEIEYHRIRRYPGNYTAFLRQKEEALAKQEKDYEAQQAEIKRLTDWIEKWKNTPTKVAATRSKRKVIEHMVLIEKPRKFDTKAFQGQFLPQTASYHDVLSVRGLQIGYDSVLSKVSFELHRMERIAVIGENGKGKSTLLKTLVGELPKLGGQFSFGTGVEWGYFDQQAAVAESQNPKMTIMEDFWEEYPTLKEVEVRSALGSFLFSGDDVYKELGQLSGGEKVRLALCKMFKRRPNLLILDEPTNHMDIVGKEALEQMLKSYTGTVLFVSHDRYFIKEIATGILDFQADKLQYYPCTYEEYLEQKQKEAQELIGGNKTNAAGNSGKSRNVAGEAADNRNISQVGSQSNPPTLSDVFDKKTYYNPGKIISRLKQQLVKYEKMLGESEERLAELQMQQMDTALATDYEKLTELEQAIAAEQSNQESILDRLVETETELDEMQEKTV
;
A
#
# COMPACT_ATOMS: atom_id res chain seq x y z
N VAL A 1 9.56 -19.18 -19.54
CA VAL A 1 9.95 -17.91 -18.94
C VAL A 1 11.48 -17.82 -18.82
N LYS A 2 12.21 -18.75 -18.16
CA LYS A 2 13.68 -18.69 -17.97
C LYS A 2 14.47 -18.48 -19.26
N VAL A 3 14.07 -19.15 -20.38
CA VAL A 3 14.71 -18.98 -21.70
C VAL A 3 14.47 -17.59 -22.29
N LEU A 4 13.24 -17.07 -22.20
CA LEU A 4 12.89 -15.72 -22.67
C LEU A 4 13.64 -14.65 -21.88
N LEU A 5 13.75 -14.84 -20.56
CA LEU A 5 14.52 -13.94 -19.69
C LEU A 5 16.00 -13.94 -20.09
N ALA A 6 16.59 -15.12 -20.27
CA ALA A 6 17.99 -15.27 -20.74
C ALA A 6 18.19 -14.59 -22.10
N GLN A 7 17.24 -14.70 -23.01
CA GLN A 7 17.27 -14.04 -24.31
C GLN A 7 17.20 -12.50 -24.19
N ALA A 8 16.36 -11.97 -23.31
CA ALA A 8 16.25 -10.53 -23.06
C ALA A 8 17.52 -9.93 -22.46
N LEU A 9 18.19 -10.69 -21.59
CA LEU A 9 19.45 -10.30 -20.93
C LEU A 9 20.69 -10.50 -21.82
N PHE A 10 20.57 -11.36 -22.84
CA PHE A 10 21.66 -11.63 -23.74
C PHE A 10 21.97 -10.40 -24.61
N GLY A 11 23.24 -10.05 -24.72
CA GLY A 11 23.65 -8.87 -25.50
C GLY A 11 23.74 -7.56 -24.70
N ASN A 12 23.38 -7.57 -23.43
CA ASN A 12 23.53 -6.44 -22.52
C ASN A 12 22.92 -5.14 -23.10
N PRO A 13 21.60 -5.10 -23.34
CA PRO A 13 20.90 -3.97 -23.97
C PRO A 13 21.06 -2.67 -23.17
N ASP A 14 20.96 -1.51 -23.83
CA ASP A 14 21.06 -0.19 -23.15
C ASP A 14 19.83 0.13 -22.31
N ILE A 15 18.68 -0.41 -22.71
CA ILE A 15 17.41 -0.30 -21.97
C ILE A 15 16.80 -1.69 -21.87
N LEU A 16 16.52 -2.11 -20.66
CA LEU A 16 15.85 -3.37 -20.37
C LEU A 16 14.44 -3.10 -19.86
N LEU A 17 13.43 -3.63 -20.55
CA LEU A 17 12.02 -3.53 -20.18
C LEU A 17 11.54 -4.90 -19.72
N LEU A 18 11.09 -5.00 -18.48
CA LEU A 18 10.61 -6.23 -17.87
C LEU A 18 9.18 -6.05 -17.37
N ASP A 19 8.29 -6.90 -17.86
CA ASP A 19 6.90 -6.95 -17.42
C ASP A 19 6.66 -8.25 -16.64
N GLU A 20 6.33 -8.11 -15.34
CA GLU A 20 6.12 -9.21 -14.39
C GLU A 20 7.21 -10.31 -14.47
N PRO A 21 8.51 -9.97 -14.34
CA PRO A 21 9.60 -10.92 -14.59
C PRO A 21 9.68 -12.03 -13.53
N THR A 22 9.08 -11.84 -12.36
CA THR A 22 9.07 -12.81 -11.25
C THR A 22 8.00 -13.88 -11.39
N ASN A 23 6.99 -13.65 -12.23
CA ASN A 23 5.91 -14.61 -12.44
C ASN A 23 6.41 -15.95 -12.97
N HIS A 24 5.99 -17.03 -12.34
CA HIS A 24 6.36 -18.41 -12.67
C HIS A 24 7.87 -18.74 -12.47
N LEU A 25 8.64 -17.87 -11.84
CA LEU A 25 10.01 -18.16 -11.42
C LEU A 25 10.01 -18.78 -10.03
N ASP A 26 10.94 -19.71 -9.80
CA ASP A 26 11.23 -20.22 -8.47
C ASP A 26 12.13 -19.26 -7.67
N MET A 27 12.10 -19.36 -6.36
CA MET A 27 12.84 -18.47 -5.46
C MET A 27 14.33 -18.33 -5.80
N PRO A 28 15.09 -19.42 -6.07
CA PRO A 28 16.49 -19.28 -6.44
C PRO A 28 16.72 -18.47 -7.73
N THR A 29 15.81 -18.60 -8.70
CA THR A 29 15.87 -17.82 -9.95
C THR A 29 15.55 -16.35 -9.71
N ILE A 30 14.58 -16.04 -8.83
CA ILE A 30 14.24 -14.67 -8.45
C ILE A 30 15.45 -14.03 -7.74
N GLU A 31 16.07 -14.70 -6.78
CA GLU A 31 17.27 -14.20 -6.07
C GLU A 31 18.44 -13.94 -7.02
N TRP A 32 18.66 -14.84 -7.97
CA TRP A 32 19.66 -14.63 -9.01
C TRP A 32 19.33 -13.38 -9.86
N LEU A 33 18.08 -13.22 -10.26
CA LEU A 33 17.62 -12.07 -11.06
C LEU A 33 17.79 -10.76 -10.29
N GLU A 34 17.46 -10.73 -9.00
CA GLU A 34 17.67 -9.58 -8.12
C GLU A 34 19.14 -9.16 -8.11
N GLY A 35 20.03 -10.13 -7.87
CA GLY A 35 21.48 -9.90 -7.87
C GLY A 35 22.01 -9.37 -9.20
N TYR A 36 21.49 -9.89 -10.31
CA TYR A 36 21.84 -9.46 -11.64
C TYR A 36 21.37 -8.03 -11.94
N LEU A 37 20.10 -7.73 -11.70
CA LEU A 37 19.50 -6.42 -12.00
C LEU A 37 20.03 -5.31 -11.09
N LYS A 38 20.32 -5.60 -9.83
CA LYS A 38 20.92 -4.64 -8.91
C LYS A 38 22.29 -4.15 -9.38
N ASN A 39 23.02 -4.98 -10.09
CA ASN A 39 24.36 -4.66 -10.62
C ASN A 39 24.32 -4.29 -12.11
N TYR A 40 23.14 -4.15 -12.70
CA TYR A 40 23.00 -3.83 -14.11
C TYR A 40 23.43 -2.38 -14.37
N PRO A 41 24.43 -2.14 -15.26
CA PRO A 41 25.04 -0.80 -15.40
C PRO A 41 24.22 0.18 -16.23
N LYS A 42 23.12 -0.26 -16.79
CA LYS A 42 22.30 0.52 -17.72
C LYS A 42 20.85 0.67 -17.22
N ALA A 43 19.98 1.30 -18.01
CA ALA A 43 18.62 1.58 -17.61
C ALA A 43 17.75 0.31 -17.55
N VAL A 44 17.02 0.12 -16.46
CA VAL A 44 16.04 -0.95 -16.28
C VAL A 44 14.70 -0.34 -15.92
N VAL A 45 13.65 -0.73 -16.62
CA VAL A 45 12.26 -0.40 -16.31
C VAL A 45 11.52 -1.69 -16.02
N ILE A 46 10.90 -1.77 -14.85
CA ILE A 46 10.25 -2.98 -14.36
C ILE A 46 8.80 -2.65 -14.01
N VAL A 47 7.89 -3.47 -14.49
CA VAL A 47 6.51 -3.56 -13.99
C VAL A 47 6.43 -4.84 -13.17
N SER A 48 6.07 -4.75 -11.89
CA SER A 48 5.93 -5.93 -11.04
C SER A 48 4.98 -5.70 -9.87
N HIS A 49 4.34 -6.78 -9.45
CA HIS A 49 3.53 -6.87 -8.23
C HIS A 49 4.25 -7.64 -7.09
N ASP A 50 5.54 -7.98 -7.27
CA ASP A 50 6.38 -8.55 -6.21
C ASP A 50 7.05 -7.43 -5.39
N ARG A 51 6.49 -7.16 -4.22
CA ARG A 51 6.94 -6.09 -3.32
C ARG A 51 8.39 -6.27 -2.85
N MET A 52 8.79 -7.51 -2.53
CA MET A 52 10.16 -7.79 -2.07
C MET A 52 11.18 -7.64 -3.20
N PHE A 53 10.82 -8.06 -4.41
CA PHE A 53 11.65 -7.87 -5.59
C PHE A 53 11.87 -6.38 -5.90
N LEU A 54 10.79 -5.59 -5.89
CA LEU A 54 10.86 -4.15 -6.09
C LEU A 54 11.75 -3.48 -5.02
N ASP A 55 11.59 -3.84 -3.75
CA ASP A 55 12.39 -3.25 -2.68
C ASP A 55 13.89 -3.50 -2.80
N ARG A 56 14.28 -4.61 -3.41
CA ARG A 56 15.69 -4.99 -3.55
C ARG A 56 16.37 -4.43 -4.80
N VAL A 57 15.59 -4.18 -5.86
CA VAL A 57 16.13 -3.91 -7.20
C VAL A 57 16.00 -2.45 -7.61
N ILE A 58 14.91 -1.75 -7.20
CA ILE A 58 14.62 -0.41 -7.73
C ILE A 58 15.08 0.71 -6.80
N ASP A 59 15.46 1.84 -7.42
CA ASP A 59 15.81 3.09 -6.75
C ASP A 59 14.76 4.20 -6.93
N VAL A 60 13.84 4.01 -7.88
CA VAL A 60 12.79 4.99 -8.21
C VAL A 60 11.52 4.25 -8.56
N THR A 61 10.40 4.70 -7.99
CA THR A 61 9.06 4.18 -8.31
C THR A 61 8.27 5.21 -9.11
N TYR A 62 7.63 4.77 -10.20
CA TYR A 62 6.65 5.53 -10.94
C TYR A 62 5.26 4.93 -10.71
N GLU A 63 4.37 5.71 -10.11
CA GLU A 63 2.98 5.33 -9.93
C GLU A 63 2.14 5.88 -11.07
N ILE A 64 1.35 5.02 -11.70
CA ILE A 64 0.38 5.40 -12.74
C ILE A 64 -1.01 5.23 -12.13
N GLU A 65 -1.66 6.34 -11.80
CA GLU A 65 -2.98 6.33 -11.19
C GLU A 65 -3.82 7.51 -11.73
N TYR A 66 -5.11 7.29 -12.03
CA TYR A 66 -6.04 8.32 -12.52
C TYR A 66 -5.49 9.14 -13.71
N HIS A 67 -4.91 8.49 -14.69
CA HIS A 67 -4.28 9.12 -15.88
C HIS A 67 -3.13 10.09 -15.56
N ARG A 68 -2.52 9.97 -14.38
CA ARG A 68 -1.34 10.76 -13.96
C ARG A 68 -0.19 9.83 -13.62
N ILE A 69 1.01 10.31 -13.90
CA ILE A 69 2.24 9.62 -13.52
C ILE A 69 2.90 10.44 -12.43
N ARG A 70 3.21 9.80 -11.29
CA ARG A 70 3.96 10.42 -10.20
C ARG A 70 5.26 9.67 -9.97
N ARG A 71 6.34 10.42 -9.79
CA ARG A 71 7.66 9.88 -9.49
C ARG A 71 7.92 9.96 -7.99
N TYR A 72 8.34 8.84 -7.41
CA TYR A 72 8.74 8.73 -6.01
C TYR A 72 10.20 8.25 -5.96
N PRO A 73 11.12 9.00 -5.33
CA PRO A 73 12.48 8.53 -5.11
C PRO A 73 12.50 7.46 -4.02
N GLY A 74 13.30 6.41 -4.25
CA GLY A 74 13.46 5.29 -3.35
C GLY A 74 12.77 4.02 -3.84
N ASN A 75 12.93 2.95 -3.04
CA ASN A 75 12.35 1.63 -3.28
C ASN A 75 10.83 1.61 -2.99
N TYR A 76 10.21 0.45 -3.11
CA TYR A 76 8.77 0.28 -2.92
C TYR A 76 8.30 0.65 -1.50
N THR A 77 9.04 0.27 -0.47
CA THR A 77 8.74 0.64 0.93
C THR A 77 8.81 2.16 1.14
N ALA A 78 9.80 2.83 0.55
CA ALA A 78 9.91 4.29 0.61
C ALA A 78 8.75 4.98 -0.14
N PHE A 79 8.33 4.43 -1.28
CA PHE A 79 7.15 4.88 -2.02
C PHE A 79 5.88 4.80 -1.17
N LEU A 80 5.61 3.65 -0.54
CA LEU A 80 4.41 3.48 0.32
C LEU A 80 4.36 4.54 1.42
N ARG A 81 5.46 4.74 2.13
CA ARG A 81 5.54 5.76 3.18
C ARG A 81 5.26 7.17 2.64
N GLN A 82 5.88 7.55 1.51
CA GLN A 82 5.66 8.86 0.89
C GLN A 82 4.21 9.02 0.40
N LYS A 83 3.60 7.96 -0.12
CA LYS A 83 2.18 7.95 -0.53
C LYS A 83 1.26 8.11 0.67
N GLU A 84 1.49 7.39 1.75
CA GLU A 84 0.71 7.51 3.00
C GLU A 84 0.80 8.90 3.60
N GLU A 85 2.01 9.47 3.67
CA GLU A 85 2.23 10.85 4.15
C GLU A 85 1.50 11.87 3.26
N ALA A 86 1.56 11.71 1.94
CA ALA A 86 0.87 12.59 0.99
C ALA A 86 -0.65 12.48 1.11
N LEU A 87 -1.19 11.26 1.26
CA LEU A 87 -2.63 11.03 1.47
C LEU A 87 -3.11 11.61 2.80
N ALA A 88 -2.36 11.40 3.89
CA ALA A 88 -2.68 11.95 5.21
C ALA A 88 -2.67 13.48 5.20
N LYS A 89 -1.70 14.08 4.48
CA LYS A 89 -1.67 15.54 4.28
C LYS A 89 -2.88 16.01 3.47
N GLN A 90 -3.17 15.37 2.34
CA GLN A 90 -4.32 15.73 1.50
C GLN A 90 -5.65 15.61 2.28
N GLU A 91 -5.80 14.58 3.13
CA GLU A 91 -6.99 14.42 3.97
C GLU A 91 -7.14 15.57 4.96
N LYS A 92 -6.05 15.92 5.64
CA LYS A 92 -6.03 17.06 6.57
C LYS A 92 -6.35 18.38 5.87
N ASP A 93 -5.75 18.63 4.71
CA ASP A 93 -5.98 19.83 3.91
C ASP A 93 -7.43 19.88 3.41
N TYR A 94 -8.00 18.74 2.98
CA TYR A 94 -9.39 18.61 2.61
C TYR A 94 -10.34 18.90 3.78
N GLU A 95 -10.10 18.32 4.95
CA GLU A 95 -10.92 18.54 6.15
C GLU A 95 -10.87 20.01 6.58
N ALA A 96 -9.70 20.63 6.57
CA ALA A 96 -9.53 22.04 6.87
C ALA A 96 -10.31 22.93 5.87
N GLN A 97 -10.22 22.63 4.58
CA GLN A 97 -10.96 23.34 3.53
C GLN A 97 -12.48 23.18 3.70
N GLN A 98 -12.95 21.96 3.99
CA GLN A 98 -14.39 21.71 4.21
C GLN A 98 -14.93 22.45 5.46
N ALA A 99 -14.12 22.48 6.52
CA ALA A 99 -14.46 23.26 7.73
C ALA A 99 -14.57 24.75 7.42
N GLU A 100 -13.64 25.28 6.62
CA GLU A 100 -13.64 26.69 6.21
C GLU A 100 -14.83 27.02 5.30
N ILE A 101 -15.09 26.18 4.30
CA ILE A 101 -16.28 26.33 3.43
C ILE A 101 -17.57 26.34 4.26
N LYS A 102 -17.68 25.42 5.21
CA LYS A 102 -18.82 25.35 6.12
C LYS A 102 -18.94 26.62 6.97
N ARG A 103 -17.85 27.08 7.58
CA ARG A 103 -17.81 28.32 8.37
C ARG A 103 -18.27 29.53 7.56
N LEU A 104 -17.75 29.68 6.34
CA LEU A 104 -18.16 30.78 5.43
C LEU A 104 -19.62 30.65 5.01
N THR A 105 -20.10 29.46 4.72
CA THR A 105 -21.49 29.19 4.34
C THR A 105 -22.44 29.50 5.50
N ASP A 106 -22.15 29.05 6.70
CA ASP A 106 -22.94 29.31 7.91
C ASP A 106 -23.01 30.83 8.20
N TRP A 107 -21.88 31.53 8.01
CA TRP A 107 -21.83 32.97 8.17
C TRP A 107 -22.70 33.66 7.11
N ILE A 108 -22.62 33.26 5.83
CA ILE A 108 -23.46 33.78 4.74
C ILE A 108 -24.95 33.57 5.07
N GLU A 109 -25.32 32.37 5.49
CA GLU A 109 -26.69 32.02 5.87
C GLU A 109 -27.24 32.90 7.00
N LYS A 110 -26.42 33.09 8.06
CA LYS A 110 -26.75 33.91 9.24
C LYS A 110 -27.07 35.39 8.84
N TRP A 111 -26.32 35.94 7.88
CA TRP A 111 -26.34 37.36 7.57
C TRP A 111 -26.97 37.71 6.21
N LYS A 112 -27.46 36.75 5.44
CA LYS A 112 -28.01 36.96 4.09
C LYS A 112 -29.14 37.98 4.00
N ASN A 113 -29.93 38.17 5.07
CA ASN A 113 -31.09 39.06 5.11
C ASN A 113 -30.79 40.40 5.78
N THR A 114 -29.52 40.69 6.14
CA THR A 114 -29.14 41.93 6.83
C THR A 114 -28.62 42.95 5.83
N PRO A 115 -29.31 44.08 5.60
CA PRO A 115 -28.92 45.04 4.56
C PRO A 115 -27.51 45.59 4.67
N THR A 116 -27.02 45.80 5.89
CA THR A 116 -25.65 46.29 6.16
C THR A 116 -24.54 45.27 5.89
N LYS A 117 -24.88 43.99 5.73
CA LYS A 117 -23.90 42.87 5.53
C LYS A 117 -23.96 42.29 4.10
N VAL A 118 -24.78 42.86 3.19
CA VAL A 118 -24.93 42.32 1.82
C VAL A 118 -23.62 42.33 1.04
N ALA A 119 -22.82 43.38 1.16
CA ALA A 119 -21.52 43.46 0.49
C ALA A 119 -20.55 42.37 1.00
N ALA A 120 -20.44 42.19 2.31
CA ALA A 120 -19.60 41.19 2.93
C ALA A 120 -20.06 39.75 2.60
N THR A 121 -21.38 39.47 2.56
CA THR A 121 -21.91 38.16 2.10
C THR A 121 -21.56 37.86 0.64
N ARG A 122 -21.60 38.88 -0.23
CA ARG A 122 -21.24 38.75 -1.65
C ARG A 122 -19.73 38.44 -1.79
N SER A 123 -18.87 39.13 -1.02
CA SER A 123 -17.42 38.88 -0.99
C SER A 123 -17.12 37.46 -0.56
N LYS A 124 -17.64 37.00 0.60
CA LYS A 124 -17.42 35.64 1.10
C LYS A 124 -17.93 34.55 0.15
N ARG A 125 -19.03 34.80 -0.57
CA ARG A 125 -19.52 33.90 -1.63
C ARG A 125 -18.51 33.78 -2.77
N LYS A 126 -17.94 34.91 -3.24
CA LYS A 126 -16.90 34.90 -4.26
C LYS A 126 -15.65 34.13 -3.82
N VAL A 127 -15.26 34.24 -2.54
CA VAL A 127 -14.12 33.47 -2.00
C VAL A 127 -14.38 31.96 -2.15
N ILE A 128 -15.59 31.49 -1.79
CA ILE A 128 -15.93 30.06 -1.96
C ILE A 128 -15.95 29.68 -3.44
N GLU A 129 -16.50 30.53 -4.32
CA GLU A 129 -16.60 30.28 -5.77
C GLU A 129 -15.22 30.19 -6.46
N HIS A 130 -14.23 30.97 -5.99
CA HIS A 130 -12.86 30.96 -6.53
C HIS A 130 -11.92 30.00 -5.82
N MET A 131 -12.37 29.35 -4.74
CA MET A 131 -11.54 28.40 -4.01
C MET A 131 -11.25 27.17 -4.87
N VAL A 132 -9.98 26.84 -5.04
CA VAL A 132 -9.57 25.58 -5.69
C VAL A 132 -9.95 24.43 -4.77
N LEU A 133 -10.95 23.65 -5.19
CA LEU A 133 -11.42 22.53 -4.37
C LEU A 133 -10.40 21.41 -4.33
N ILE A 134 -10.03 21.00 -3.12
CA ILE A 134 -9.20 19.84 -2.89
C ILE A 134 -10.10 18.61 -3.04
N GLU A 135 -9.72 17.70 -3.93
CA GLU A 135 -10.44 16.44 -4.09
C GLU A 135 -10.28 15.60 -2.81
N LYS A 136 -11.39 15.04 -2.33
CA LYS A 136 -11.35 14.10 -1.23
C LYS A 136 -10.41 12.95 -1.59
N PRO A 137 -9.39 12.64 -0.76
CA PRO A 137 -8.51 11.52 -1.03
C PRO A 137 -9.34 10.24 -1.14
N ARG A 138 -9.18 9.53 -2.24
CA ARG A 138 -9.80 8.23 -2.42
C ARG A 138 -8.97 7.24 -1.64
N LYS A 139 -9.44 6.87 -0.46
CA LYS A 139 -8.89 5.72 0.26
C LYS A 139 -9.33 4.48 -0.50
N PHE A 140 -8.40 3.61 -0.87
CA PHE A 140 -8.79 2.25 -1.19
C PHE A 140 -9.55 1.70 0.00
N ASP A 141 -10.77 1.25 -0.24
CA ASP A 141 -11.65 0.76 0.83
C ASP A 141 -11.17 -0.64 1.23
N THR A 142 -9.99 -0.70 1.87
CA THR A 142 -9.47 -1.94 2.49
C THR A 142 -10.42 -2.47 3.57
N LYS A 143 -11.44 -1.67 3.95
CA LYS A 143 -12.52 -2.10 4.84
C LYS A 143 -13.42 -3.18 4.22
N ALA A 144 -13.39 -3.37 2.89
CA ALA A 144 -14.12 -4.45 2.23
C ALA A 144 -13.76 -5.84 2.77
N PHE A 145 -12.56 -5.99 3.34
CA PHE A 145 -12.08 -7.25 3.92
C PHE A 145 -12.25 -7.36 5.46
N GLN A 146 -13.04 -6.54 6.09
CA GLN A 146 -13.29 -6.61 7.55
C GLN A 146 -14.26 -7.73 7.98
N GLY A 147 -14.58 -8.69 7.11
CA GLY A 147 -15.32 -9.89 7.47
C GLY A 147 -14.45 -10.91 8.22
N GLN A 148 -14.88 -11.39 9.36
CA GLN A 148 -14.27 -12.59 9.95
C GLN A 148 -14.70 -13.80 9.13
N PHE A 149 -13.75 -14.42 8.42
CA PHE A 149 -13.97 -15.65 7.69
C PHE A 149 -13.86 -16.83 8.65
N LEU A 150 -14.98 -17.15 9.30
CA LEU A 150 -15.05 -18.26 10.22
C LEU A 150 -15.47 -19.53 9.47
N PRO A 151 -14.79 -20.66 9.67
CA PRO A 151 -15.27 -21.97 9.20
C PRO A 151 -16.68 -22.25 9.67
N GLN A 152 -17.42 -23.08 8.93
CA GLN A 152 -18.77 -23.51 9.33
C GLN A 152 -18.69 -24.36 10.57
N THR A 153 -17.73 -25.28 10.61
CA THR A 153 -17.43 -26.18 11.73
C THR A 153 -15.94 -26.11 12.06
N ALA A 154 -15.59 -26.22 13.34
CA ALA A 154 -14.18 -26.31 13.72
C ALA A 154 -13.70 -27.77 13.52
N SER A 155 -12.53 -27.95 12.91
CA SER A 155 -11.86 -29.24 12.83
C SER A 155 -11.35 -29.70 14.20
N TYR A 156 -11.12 -31.01 14.37
CA TYR A 156 -10.34 -31.52 15.49
C TYR A 156 -8.87 -31.11 15.37
N HIS A 157 -8.04 -31.50 16.39
CA HIS A 157 -6.62 -31.09 16.46
C HIS A 157 -5.83 -31.56 15.24
N ASP A 158 -5.98 -32.82 14.85
CA ASP A 158 -5.24 -33.40 13.72
C ASP A 158 -6.09 -33.20 12.44
N VAL A 159 -5.58 -32.42 11.52
CA VAL A 159 -6.29 -32.02 10.29
C VAL A 159 -5.90 -32.91 9.12
N LEU A 160 -4.61 -33.21 8.96
CA LEU A 160 -4.11 -34.03 7.86
C LEU A 160 -2.86 -34.79 8.34
N SER A 161 -2.87 -36.14 8.15
CA SER A 161 -1.68 -36.98 8.36
C SER A 161 -1.25 -37.60 7.04
N VAL A 162 -0.01 -37.39 6.65
CA VAL A 162 0.60 -37.90 5.42
C VAL A 162 1.80 -38.79 5.79
N ARG A 163 1.76 -40.07 5.37
CA ARG A 163 2.82 -41.04 5.72
C ARG A 163 3.36 -41.74 4.48
N GLY A 164 4.57 -41.42 4.12
CA GLY A 164 5.28 -42.03 2.99
C GLY A 164 4.55 -41.91 1.67
N LEU A 165 3.73 -40.85 1.49
CA LEU A 165 2.94 -40.62 0.29
C LEU A 165 3.87 -40.44 -0.91
N GLN A 166 3.67 -41.26 -1.92
CA GLN A 166 4.38 -41.17 -3.20
C GLN A 166 3.53 -40.43 -4.20
N ILE A 167 4.03 -39.29 -4.65
CA ILE A 167 3.34 -38.41 -5.60
C ILE A 167 4.06 -38.44 -6.94
N GLY A 168 3.32 -38.29 -8.02
CA GLY A 168 3.86 -38.28 -9.39
C GLY A 168 2.75 -38.53 -10.42
N TYR A 169 3.16 -38.70 -11.65
CA TYR A 169 2.28 -39.08 -12.77
C TYR A 169 2.54 -40.55 -13.11
N ASP A 170 3.41 -40.83 -14.07
CA ASP A 170 3.80 -42.19 -14.48
C ASP A 170 4.95 -42.74 -13.60
N SER A 171 5.67 -41.89 -12.94
CA SER A 171 6.78 -42.22 -12.06
C SER A 171 6.73 -41.41 -10.78
N VAL A 172 7.33 -41.93 -9.70
CA VAL A 172 7.40 -41.24 -8.41
C VAL A 172 8.32 -40.03 -8.53
N LEU A 173 7.75 -38.84 -8.36
CA LEU A 173 8.49 -37.58 -8.31
C LEU A 173 9.09 -37.32 -6.93
N SER A 174 8.30 -37.62 -5.88
CA SER A 174 8.75 -37.38 -4.52
C SER A 174 7.99 -38.28 -3.53
N LYS A 175 8.62 -38.54 -2.36
CA LYS A 175 8.04 -39.25 -1.23
C LYS A 175 7.94 -38.30 -0.05
N VAL A 176 6.73 -38.08 0.48
CA VAL A 176 6.47 -37.05 1.49
C VAL A 176 5.82 -37.63 2.74
N SER A 177 6.17 -37.06 3.89
CA SER A 177 5.57 -37.37 5.19
C SER A 177 5.52 -36.11 6.03
N PHE A 178 4.35 -35.72 6.49
CA PHE A 178 4.15 -34.60 7.41
C PHE A 178 2.77 -34.70 8.07
N GLU A 179 2.59 -33.93 9.12
CA GLU A 179 1.33 -33.79 9.83
C GLU A 179 0.93 -32.31 9.85
N LEU A 180 -0.35 -32.03 9.77
CA LEU A 180 -0.92 -30.69 9.77
C LEU A 180 -1.94 -30.59 10.89
N HIS A 181 -1.76 -29.63 11.77
CA HIS A 181 -2.63 -29.44 12.92
C HIS A 181 -3.55 -28.22 12.73
N ARG A 182 -4.57 -28.18 13.57
CA ARG A 182 -5.55 -27.10 13.52
C ARG A 182 -4.91 -25.73 13.72
N MET A 183 -5.35 -24.75 12.92
CA MET A 183 -4.89 -23.34 12.91
C MET A 183 -3.46 -23.16 12.42
N GLU A 184 -2.76 -24.20 11.99
CA GLU A 184 -1.48 -24.03 11.31
C GLU A 184 -1.66 -23.45 9.90
N ARG A 185 -0.70 -22.64 9.49
CA ARG A 185 -0.60 -22.07 8.15
C ARG A 185 0.74 -22.47 7.57
N ILE A 186 0.72 -23.52 6.76
CA ILE A 186 1.94 -24.14 6.25
C ILE A 186 2.15 -23.75 4.79
N ALA A 187 3.27 -23.11 4.53
CA ALA A 187 3.73 -22.81 3.18
C ALA A 187 4.56 -23.97 2.63
N VAL A 188 4.23 -24.41 1.44
CA VAL A 188 5.00 -25.40 0.68
C VAL A 188 5.87 -24.65 -0.33
N ILE A 189 7.19 -24.70 -0.12
CA ILE A 189 8.18 -24.03 -0.97
C ILE A 189 9.11 -25.02 -1.64
N GLY A 190 9.87 -24.60 -2.63
CA GLY A 190 10.84 -25.43 -3.36
C GLY A 190 10.92 -25.06 -4.84
N GLU A 191 11.86 -25.64 -5.56
CA GLU A 191 12.07 -25.40 -6.98
C GLU A 191 10.87 -25.82 -7.84
N ASN A 192 10.75 -25.23 -9.03
CA ASN A 192 9.74 -25.62 -10.00
C ASN A 192 9.95 -27.07 -10.49
N GLY A 193 8.83 -27.79 -10.67
CA GLY A 193 8.87 -29.18 -11.13
C GLY A 193 9.12 -30.23 -10.06
N LYS A 194 9.31 -29.86 -8.80
CA LYS A 194 9.55 -30.83 -7.70
C LYS A 194 8.28 -31.52 -7.18
N GLY A 195 7.10 -31.13 -7.67
CA GLY A 195 5.84 -31.82 -7.33
C GLY A 195 4.99 -31.11 -6.29
N LYS A 196 5.18 -29.81 -6.05
CA LYS A 196 4.36 -29.03 -5.09
C LYS A 196 2.86 -29.07 -5.43
N SER A 197 2.49 -28.65 -6.64
CA SER A 197 1.10 -28.72 -7.12
C SER A 197 0.61 -30.16 -7.26
N THR A 198 1.51 -31.11 -7.61
CA THR A 198 1.18 -32.54 -7.66
C THR A 198 0.81 -33.08 -6.29
N LEU A 199 1.48 -32.61 -5.21
CA LEU A 199 1.10 -32.95 -3.84
C LEU A 199 -0.32 -32.47 -3.54
N LEU A 200 -0.63 -31.19 -3.80
CA LEU A 200 -1.94 -30.64 -3.53
C LEU A 200 -3.03 -31.37 -4.34
N LYS A 201 -2.82 -31.59 -5.64
CA LYS A 201 -3.75 -32.36 -6.50
C LYS A 201 -3.94 -33.79 -6.05
N THR A 202 -2.90 -34.44 -5.52
CA THR A 202 -3.03 -35.81 -4.96
C THR A 202 -3.84 -35.81 -3.66
N LEU A 203 -3.67 -34.81 -2.80
CA LEU A 203 -4.42 -34.68 -1.55
C LEU A 203 -5.92 -34.44 -1.79
N VAL A 204 -6.28 -33.64 -2.78
CA VAL A 204 -7.68 -33.38 -3.13
C VAL A 204 -8.33 -34.48 -4.01
N GLY A 205 -7.53 -35.46 -4.45
CA GLY A 205 -8.01 -36.59 -5.22
C GLY A 205 -8.11 -36.37 -6.73
N GLU A 206 -7.57 -35.25 -7.26
CA GLU A 206 -7.49 -35.01 -8.71
C GLU A 206 -6.43 -35.90 -9.39
N LEU A 207 -5.37 -36.25 -8.66
CA LEU A 207 -4.35 -37.18 -9.09
C LEU A 207 -4.31 -38.43 -8.21
N PRO A 208 -4.14 -39.61 -8.79
CA PRO A 208 -4.02 -40.84 -7.99
C PRO A 208 -2.69 -40.85 -7.23
N LYS A 209 -2.69 -41.31 -6.00
CA LYS A 209 -1.46 -41.58 -5.26
C LYS A 209 -0.75 -42.81 -5.87
N LEU A 210 0.57 -42.76 -6.01
CA LEU A 210 1.35 -43.90 -6.48
C LEU A 210 1.74 -44.88 -5.36
N GLY A 211 1.69 -44.42 -4.09
CA GLY A 211 1.97 -45.26 -2.94
C GLY A 211 1.83 -44.48 -1.62
N GLY A 212 2.03 -45.15 -0.49
CA GLY A 212 1.84 -44.54 0.83
C GLY A 212 0.40 -44.28 1.19
N GLN A 213 0.19 -43.49 2.24
CA GLN A 213 -1.18 -43.19 2.71
C GLN A 213 -1.30 -41.77 3.25
N PHE A 214 -2.45 -41.19 3.14
CA PHE A 214 -2.85 -39.97 3.84
C PHE A 214 -4.29 -40.08 4.31
N SER A 215 -4.63 -39.32 5.34
CA SER A 215 -5.98 -39.23 5.86
C SER A 215 -6.27 -37.84 6.40
N PHE A 216 -7.45 -37.35 6.07
CA PHE A 216 -7.99 -36.16 6.73
C PHE A 216 -8.55 -36.53 8.11
N GLY A 217 -8.41 -35.64 9.05
CA GLY A 217 -8.96 -35.75 10.38
C GLY A 217 -10.49 -35.70 10.41
N THR A 218 -11.06 -36.05 11.54
CA THR A 218 -12.53 -36.02 11.70
C THR A 218 -13.06 -34.59 11.59
N GLY A 219 -14.14 -34.41 10.81
CA GLY A 219 -14.82 -33.14 10.64
C GLY A 219 -14.04 -32.13 9.76
N VAL A 220 -13.06 -32.60 9.01
CA VAL A 220 -12.33 -31.74 8.06
C VAL A 220 -13.16 -31.56 6.79
N GLU A 221 -13.46 -30.28 6.50
CA GLU A 221 -14.08 -29.81 5.27
C GLU A 221 -13.05 -28.94 4.57
N TRP A 222 -12.54 -29.38 3.42
CA TRP A 222 -11.53 -28.68 2.69
C TRP A 222 -12.07 -27.89 1.51
N GLY A 223 -11.46 -26.74 1.23
CA GLY A 223 -11.62 -25.96 0.01
C GLY A 223 -10.31 -25.94 -0.76
N TYR A 224 -10.36 -26.23 -2.06
CA TYR A 224 -9.20 -26.22 -2.94
C TYR A 224 -9.28 -25.09 -3.95
N PHE A 225 -8.19 -24.38 -4.09
CA PHE A 225 -7.99 -23.36 -5.10
C PHE A 225 -6.86 -23.78 -6.04
N ASP A 226 -7.18 -23.98 -7.32
CA ASP A 226 -6.21 -24.18 -8.41
C ASP A 226 -6.15 -22.93 -9.28
N GLN A 227 -4.98 -22.32 -9.37
CA GLN A 227 -4.73 -21.16 -10.20
C GLN A 227 -5.08 -21.38 -11.66
N GLN A 228 -4.71 -22.53 -12.23
CA GLN A 228 -4.93 -22.83 -13.66
C GLN A 228 -6.43 -22.97 -13.95
N ALA A 229 -7.16 -23.62 -13.07
CA ALA A 229 -8.61 -23.76 -13.19
C ALA A 229 -9.32 -22.40 -13.03
N ALA A 230 -8.85 -21.56 -12.12
CA ALA A 230 -9.43 -20.24 -11.88
C ALA A 230 -9.28 -19.28 -13.08
N VAL A 231 -8.16 -19.35 -13.80
CA VAL A 231 -7.85 -18.45 -14.97
C VAL A 231 -8.38 -19.04 -16.29
N ALA A 232 -8.76 -20.31 -16.33
CA ALA A 232 -9.29 -20.95 -17.52
C ALA A 232 -10.48 -20.16 -18.11
N GLU A 233 -10.69 -20.31 -19.41
CA GLU A 233 -11.85 -19.70 -20.07
C GLU A 233 -13.14 -20.24 -19.49
N SER A 234 -14.07 -19.34 -19.17
CA SER A 234 -15.40 -19.73 -18.73
C SER A 234 -16.16 -20.45 -19.82
N GLN A 235 -16.89 -21.50 -19.50
CA GLN A 235 -17.79 -22.19 -20.42
C GLN A 235 -18.91 -21.26 -20.91
N ASN A 236 -19.27 -20.26 -20.08
CA ASN A 236 -20.30 -19.24 -20.39
C ASN A 236 -19.72 -17.82 -20.31
N PRO A 237 -18.91 -17.35 -21.28
CA PRO A 237 -18.22 -16.08 -21.19
C PRO A 237 -19.12 -14.85 -21.17
N LYS A 238 -20.39 -14.97 -21.59
CA LYS A 238 -21.40 -13.89 -21.55
C LYS A 238 -22.17 -13.80 -20.23
N MET A 239 -22.00 -14.75 -19.36
CA MET A 239 -22.61 -14.76 -18.04
C MET A 239 -21.97 -13.70 -17.16
N THR A 240 -22.76 -12.99 -16.36
CA THR A 240 -22.23 -12.00 -15.43
C THR A 240 -21.65 -12.66 -14.18
N ILE A 241 -20.75 -11.94 -13.47
CA ILE A 241 -20.19 -12.39 -12.18
C ILE A 241 -21.32 -12.76 -11.21
N MET A 242 -22.37 -11.96 -11.17
CA MET A 242 -23.50 -12.15 -10.26
C MET A 242 -24.29 -13.41 -10.60
N GLU A 243 -24.58 -13.64 -11.86
CA GLU A 243 -25.28 -14.84 -12.34
C GLU A 243 -24.46 -16.10 -12.05
N ASP A 244 -23.16 -16.10 -12.36
CA ASP A 244 -22.22 -17.18 -12.11
C ASP A 244 -22.11 -17.52 -10.62
N PHE A 245 -22.14 -16.51 -9.74
CA PHE A 245 -22.16 -16.73 -8.31
C PHE A 245 -23.50 -17.32 -7.82
N TRP A 246 -24.61 -16.85 -8.38
CA TRP A 246 -25.95 -17.36 -8.06
C TRP A 246 -26.19 -18.78 -8.56
N GLU A 247 -25.62 -19.17 -9.70
CA GLU A 247 -25.71 -20.54 -10.18
C GLU A 247 -25.14 -21.53 -9.15
N GLU A 248 -24.04 -21.17 -8.49
CA GLU A 248 -23.42 -21.98 -7.44
C GLU A 248 -24.15 -21.89 -6.10
N TYR A 249 -24.78 -20.74 -5.80
CA TYR A 249 -25.46 -20.46 -4.54
C TYR A 249 -26.90 -19.94 -4.74
N PRO A 250 -27.81 -20.74 -5.29
CA PRO A 250 -29.15 -20.28 -5.70
C PRO A 250 -30.06 -19.85 -4.55
N THR A 251 -29.75 -20.23 -3.31
CA THR A 251 -30.55 -19.89 -2.12
C THR A 251 -30.24 -18.51 -1.54
N LEU A 252 -29.16 -17.84 -1.99
CA LEU A 252 -28.77 -16.55 -1.47
C LEU A 252 -29.63 -15.41 -2.04
N LYS A 253 -29.87 -14.40 -1.20
CA LYS A 253 -30.50 -13.15 -1.64
C LYS A 253 -29.47 -12.26 -2.36
N GLU A 254 -29.93 -11.39 -3.23
CA GLU A 254 -29.09 -10.45 -3.99
C GLU A 254 -28.14 -9.66 -3.08
N VAL A 255 -28.61 -9.16 -1.95
CA VAL A 255 -27.81 -8.42 -0.98
C VAL A 255 -26.65 -9.26 -0.43
N GLU A 256 -26.88 -10.55 -0.19
CA GLU A 256 -25.87 -11.48 0.33
C GLU A 256 -24.82 -11.81 -0.74
N VAL A 257 -25.24 -11.96 -2.01
CA VAL A 257 -24.34 -12.14 -3.15
C VAL A 257 -23.46 -10.89 -3.35
N ARG A 258 -24.07 -9.70 -3.38
CA ARG A 258 -23.36 -8.42 -3.49
C ARG A 258 -22.39 -8.21 -2.32
N SER A 259 -22.78 -8.56 -1.10
CA SER A 259 -21.92 -8.49 0.07
C SER A 259 -20.72 -9.44 -0.02
N ALA A 260 -20.94 -10.67 -0.49
CA ALA A 260 -19.87 -11.64 -0.69
C ALA A 260 -18.88 -11.16 -1.77
N LEU A 261 -19.38 -10.74 -2.92
CA LEU A 261 -18.59 -10.22 -4.02
C LEU A 261 -17.85 -8.92 -3.63
N GLY A 262 -18.52 -8.03 -2.89
CA GLY A 262 -17.93 -6.81 -2.35
C GLY A 262 -16.75 -7.08 -1.43
N SER A 263 -16.79 -8.16 -0.65
CA SER A 263 -15.67 -8.62 0.18
C SER A 263 -14.43 -9.02 -0.64
N PHE A 264 -14.58 -9.29 -1.94
CA PHE A 264 -13.51 -9.61 -2.88
C PHE A 264 -13.28 -8.50 -3.92
N LEU A 265 -13.59 -7.25 -3.54
CA LEU A 265 -13.35 -6.03 -4.33
C LEU A 265 -14.17 -5.94 -5.63
N PHE A 266 -15.30 -6.64 -5.72
CA PHE A 266 -16.28 -6.41 -6.77
C PHE A 266 -17.36 -5.46 -6.25
N SER A 267 -17.27 -4.18 -6.60
CA SER A 267 -18.17 -3.14 -6.07
C SER A 267 -18.97 -2.45 -7.17
N GLY A 268 -20.12 -1.93 -6.81
CA GLY A 268 -20.97 -1.18 -7.72
C GLY A 268 -21.39 -2.00 -8.95
N ASP A 269 -21.02 -1.53 -10.14
CA ASP A 269 -21.36 -2.14 -11.43
C ASP A 269 -20.43 -3.31 -11.82
N ASP A 270 -19.32 -3.53 -11.09
CA ASP A 270 -18.40 -4.62 -11.40
C ASP A 270 -19.08 -5.99 -11.36
N VAL A 271 -20.08 -6.17 -10.50
CA VAL A 271 -20.82 -7.43 -10.38
C VAL A 271 -21.57 -7.83 -11.64
N TYR A 272 -21.80 -6.90 -12.55
CA TYR A 272 -22.48 -7.11 -13.85
C TYR A 272 -21.52 -7.28 -15.01
N LYS A 273 -20.18 -7.25 -14.78
CA LYS A 273 -19.21 -7.58 -15.82
C LYS A 273 -19.38 -9.01 -16.28
N GLU A 274 -19.24 -9.24 -17.58
CA GLU A 274 -19.24 -10.57 -18.16
C GLU A 274 -17.94 -11.32 -17.82
N LEU A 275 -18.04 -12.61 -17.55
CA LEU A 275 -16.89 -13.47 -17.20
C LEU A 275 -15.77 -13.45 -18.26
N GLY A 276 -16.15 -13.29 -19.53
CA GLY A 276 -15.20 -13.18 -20.63
C GLY A 276 -14.37 -11.89 -20.64
N GLN A 277 -14.82 -10.85 -19.93
CA GLN A 277 -14.16 -9.54 -19.85
C GLN A 277 -13.24 -9.43 -18.64
N LEU A 278 -13.26 -10.43 -17.75
CA LEU A 278 -12.47 -10.41 -16.51
C LEU A 278 -10.97 -10.59 -16.81
N SER A 279 -10.18 -9.74 -16.16
CA SER A 279 -8.73 -9.93 -16.07
C SER A 279 -8.40 -11.22 -15.30
N GLY A 280 -7.16 -11.72 -15.45
CA GLY A 280 -6.71 -12.90 -14.69
C GLY A 280 -6.86 -12.73 -13.18
N GLY A 281 -6.53 -11.55 -12.65
CA GLY A 281 -6.68 -11.24 -11.23
C GLY A 281 -8.15 -11.18 -10.76
N GLU A 282 -9.07 -10.67 -11.58
CA GLU A 282 -10.50 -10.68 -11.27
C GLU A 282 -11.06 -12.12 -11.25
N LYS A 283 -10.65 -12.97 -12.18
CA LYS A 283 -11.02 -14.39 -12.21
C LYS A 283 -10.55 -15.12 -10.93
N VAL A 284 -9.30 -14.88 -10.52
CA VAL A 284 -8.73 -15.42 -9.27
C VAL A 284 -9.54 -14.98 -8.07
N ARG A 285 -9.87 -13.68 -7.95
CA ARG A 285 -10.69 -13.15 -6.85
C ARG A 285 -12.09 -13.76 -6.81
N LEU A 286 -12.72 -13.97 -7.97
CA LEU A 286 -14.03 -14.60 -8.06
C LEU A 286 -13.98 -16.06 -7.58
N ALA A 287 -13.00 -16.84 -8.04
CA ALA A 287 -12.82 -18.23 -7.63
C ALA A 287 -12.56 -18.35 -6.12
N LEU A 288 -11.73 -17.47 -5.56
CA LEU A 288 -11.52 -17.39 -4.11
C LEU A 288 -12.82 -17.02 -3.37
N CYS A 289 -13.59 -16.05 -3.85
CA CYS A 289 -14.87 -15.67 -3.28
C CYS A 289 -15.82 -16.86 -3.17
N LYS A 290 -15.98 -17.63 -4.25
CA LYS A 290 -16.80 -18.84 -4.28
C LYS A 290 -16.30 -19.88 -3.28
N MET A 291 -15.00 -20.15 -3.24
CA MET A 291 -14.42 -21.13 -2.30
C MET A 291 -14.64 -20.70 -0.84
N PHE A 292 -14.39 -19.43 -0.50
CA PHE A 292 -14.58 -18.96 0.87
C PHE A 292 -16.04 -18.92 1.32
N LYS A 293 -16.98 -18.77 0.38
CA LYS A 293 -18.43 -18.82 0.70
C LYS A 293 -18.86 -20.17 1.24
N ARG A 294 -18.19 -21.28 0.86
CA ARG A 294 -18.42 -22.62 1.42
C ARG A 294 -17.99 -22.74 2.89
N ARG A 295 -17.17 -21.79 3.39
CA ARG A 295 -16.68 -21.73 4.76
C ARG A 295 -15.95 -23.02 5.22
N PRO A 296 -15.01 -23.55 4.42
CA PRO A 296 -14.24 -24.73 4.79
C PRO A 296 -13.39 -24.46 6.03
N ASN A 297 -12.93 -25.51 6.73
CA ASN A 297 -12.02 -25.41 7.88
C ASN A 297 -10.57 -25.75 7.53
N LEU A 298 -10.31 -26.26 6.33
CA LEU A 298 -9.01 -26.43 5.73
C LEU A 298 -8.99 -25.78 4.34
N LEU A 299 -8.09 -24.84 4.13
CA LEU A 299 -7.81 -24.26 2.83
C LEU A 299 -6.56 -24.87 2.21
N ILE A 300 -6.68 -25.34 0.97
CA ILE A 300 -5.57 -25.84 0.16
C ILE A 300 -5.44 -24.91 -1.05
N LEU A 301 -4.36 -24.12 -1.12
CA LEU A 301 -4.21 -23.07 -2.11
C LEU A 301 -2.96 -23.30 -2.97
N ASP A 302 -3.14 -23.37 -4.30
CA ASP A 302 -2.04 -23.50 -5.27
C ASP A 302 -1.81 -22.16 -5.98
N GLU A 303 -0.71 -21.48 -5.63
CA GLU A 303 -0.27 -20.19 -6.16
C GLU A 303 -1.37 -19.10 -6.18
N PRO A 304 -2.02 -18.80 -5.03
CA PRO A 304 -3.19 -17.93 -4.98
C PRO A 304 -2.87 -16.45 -5.28
N THR A 305 -1.61 -16.05 -5.18
CA THR A 305 -1.14 -14.67 -5.38
C THR A 305 -0.76 -14.35 -6.82
N ASN A 306 -0.62 -15.37 -7.68
CA ASN A 306 -0.26 -15.16 -9.08
C ASN A 306 -1.38 -14.44 -9.85
N HIS A 307 -1.01 -13.54 -10.75
CA HIS A 307 -1.90 -12.67 -11.53
C HIS A 307 -2.73 -11.68 -10.69
N MET A 308 -2.51 -11.61 -9.37
CA MET A 308 -3.16 -10.60 -8.54
C MET A 308 -2.33 -9.31 -8.50
N ASP A 309 -3.03 -8.20 -8.57
CA ASP A 309 -2.45 -6.89 -8.26
C ASP A 309 -2.11 -6.77 -6.76
N ILE A 310 -1.33 -5.77 -6.41
CA ILE A 310 -0.88 -5.57 -5.02
C ILE A 310 -2.07 -5.44 -4.05
N VAL A 311 -3.13 -4.72 -4.47
CA VAL A 311 -4.34 -4.53 -3.65
C VAL A 311 -5.05 -5.86 -3.40
N GLY A 312 -5.18 -6.70 -4.43
CA GLY A 312 -5.75 -8.03 -4.31
C GLY A 312 -4.94 -8.96 -3.40
N LYS A 313 -3.60 -8.89 -3.48
CA LYS A 313 -2.70 -9.64 -2.58
C LYS A 313 -2.86 -9.21 -1.13
N GLU A 314 -2.85 -7.90 -0.85
CA GLU A 314 -3.05 -7.36 0.49
C GLU A 314 -4.40 -7.76 1.07
N ALA A 315 -5.41 -7.73 0.24
CA ALA A 315 -6.75 -8.16 0.58
C ALA A 315 -6.78 -9.65 0.96
N LEU A 316 -6.18 -10.52 0.15
CA LEU A 316 -6.07 -11.96 0.45
C LEU A 316 -5.27 -12.20 1.75
N GLU A 317 -4.18 -11.47 1.97
CA GLU A 317 -3.39 -11.53 3.21
C GLU A 317 -4.23 -11.19 4.44
N GLN A 318 -4.97 -10.08 4.41
CA GLN A 318 -5.83 -9.66 5.53
C GLN A 318 -6.92 -10.70 5.82
N MET A 319 -7.51 -11.27 4.77
CA MET A 319 -8.52 -12.32 4.87
C MET A 319 -7.95 -13.58 5.54
N LEU A 320 -6.78 -14.06 5.07
CA LEU A 320 -6.14 -15.24 5.64
C LEU A 320 -5.62 -14.99 7.06
N LYS A 321 -5.20 -13.77 7.40
CA LYS A 321 -4.86 -13.40 8.79
C LYS A 321 -6.06 -13.50 9.73
N SER A 322 -7.24 -13.13 9.26
CA SER A 322 -8.48 -13.20 10.03
C SER A 322 -9.13 -14.59 10.04
N TYR A 323 -8.72 -15.47 9.11
CA TYR A 323 -9.24 -16.83 9.00
C TYR A 323 -8.75 -17.71 10.16
N THR A 324 -9.70 -18.36 10.86
CA THR A 324 -9.42 -19.19 12.05
C THR A 324 -9.30 -20.69 11.75
N GLY A 325 -9.34 -21.08 10.48
CA GLY A 325 -9.09 -22.45 10.03
C GLY A 325 -7.61 -22.72 9.77
N THR A 326 -7.34 -23.87 9.18
CA THR A 326 -6.01 -24.34 8.80
C THR A 326 -5.74 -24.05 7.34
N VAL A 327 -4.51 -23.70 6.98
CA VAL A 327 -4.13 -23.35 5.60
C VAL A 327 -2.88 -24.14 5.19
N LEU A 328 -2.97 -24.81 4.04
CA LEU A 328 -1.84 -25.42 3.35
C LEU A 328 -1.75 -24.74 1.98
N PHE A 329 -0.62 -24.08 1.68
CA PHE A 329 -0.51 -23.32 0.44
C PHE A 329 0.85 -23.43 -0.21
N VAL A 330 0.85 -23.41 -1.53
CA VAL A 330 2.04 -23.25 -2.37
C VAL A 330 2.10 -21.79 -2.80
N SER A 331 3.22 -21.14 -2.63
CA SER A 331 3.45 -19.80 -3.18
C SER A 331 4.94 -19.53 -3.43
N HIS A 332 5.21 -18.72 -4.44
CA HIS A 332 6.52 -18.14 -4.71
C HIS A 332 6.61 -16.67 -4.24
N ASP A 333 5.52 -16.11 -3.77
CA ASP A 333 5.47 -14.76 -3.21
C ASP A 333 6.03 -14.77 -1.78
N ARG A 334 7.29 -14.32 -1.65
CA ARG A 334 8.02 -14.30 -0.36
C ARG A 334 7.35 -13.41 0.69
N TYR A 335 6.75 -12.30 0.25
CA TYR A 335 6.04 -11.40 1.16
C TYR A 335 4.78 -12.09 1.72
N PHE A 336 4.02 -12.74 0.86
CA PHE A 336 2.84 -13.51 1.26
C PHE A 336 3.20 -14.64 2.23
N ILE A 337 4.27 -15.40 1.95
CA ILE A 337 4.75 -16.45 2.84
C ILE A 337 5.14 -15.87 4.19
N LYS A 338 5.92 -14.79 4.22
CA LYS A 338 6.35 -14.11 5.45
C LYS A 338 5.15 -13.69 6.32
N GLU A 339 4.10 -13.14 5.71
CA GLU A 339 2.94 -12.59 6.42
C GLU A 339 1.96 -13.65 6.92
N ILE A 340 1.91 -14.81 6.27
CA ILE A 340 0.88 -15.83 6.52
C ILE A 340 1.43 -17.09 7.17
N ALA A 341 2.61 -17.57 6.77
CA ALA A 341 3.12 -18.87 7.20
C ALA A 341 3.52 -18.90 8.67
N THR A 342 3.06 -19.96 9.38
CA THR A 342 3.53 -20.34 10.73
C THR A 342 4.48 -21.52 10.69
N GLY A 343 4.60 -22.20 9.54
CA GLY A 343 5.51 -23.30 9.29
C GLY A 343 5.81 -23.43 7.81
N ILE A 344 6.95 -24.03 7.50
CA ILE A 344 7.46 -24.19 6.14
C ILE A 344 7.69 -25.66 5.83
N LEU A 345 7.15 -26.13 4.71
CA LEU A 345 7.47 -27.41 4.09
C LEU A 345 8.38 -27.16 2.88
N ASP A 346 9.66 -27.47 3.02
CA ASP A 346 10.67 -27.26 1.98
C ASP A 346 10.86 -28.53 1.14
N PHE A 347 10.49 -28.44 -0.15
CA PHE A 347 10.72 -29.48 -1.15
C PHE A 347 12.18 -29.43 -1.66
N GLN A 348 13.05 -30.19 -1.03
CA GLN A 348 14.40 -30.41 -1.54
C GLN A 348 14.40 -31.53 -2.58
N ALA A 349 15.55 -31.70 -3.28
CA ALA A 349 15.65 -32.62 -4.43
C ALA A 349 15.14 -34.05 -4.14
N ASP A 350 15.35 -34.57 -2.92
CA ASP A 350 14.97 -35.94 -2.56
C ASP A 350 14.20 -36.04 -1.24
N LYS A 351 13.89 -34.92 -0.60
CA LYS A 351 13.34 -34.92 0.75
C LYS A 351 12.43 -33.71 0.98
N LEU A 352 11.26 -33.97 1.58
CA LEU A 352 10.43 -32.93 2.17
C LEU A 352 10.87 -32.71 3.62
N GLN A 353 11.22 -31.49 3.98
CA GLN A 353 11.60 -31.14 5.34
C GLN A 353 10.61 -30.12 5.93
N TYR A 354 10.13 -30.40 7.12
CA TYR A 354 9.25 -29.48 7.85
C TYR A 354 10.06 -28.62 8.82
N TYR A 355 9.84 -27.32 8.77
CA TYR A 355 10.40 -26.32 9.67
C TYR A 355 9.22 -25.65 10.42
N PRO A 356 9.05 -25.89 11.73
CA PRO A 356 8.04 -25.27 12.55
C PRO A 356 8.46 -23.85 12.97
N CYS A 357 8.69 -22.98 12.02
CA CYS A 357 9.20 -21.64 12.23
C CYS A 357 8.67 -20.68 11.19
N THR A 358 8.80 -19.38 11.44
CA THR A 358 8.47 -18.31 10.50
C THR A 358 9.41 -18.34 9.29
N TYR A 359 9.00 -17.65 8.21
CA TYR A 359 9.82 -17.59 7.00
C TYR A 359 11.18 -16.92 7.22
N GLU A 360 11.27 -15.94 8.12
CA GLU A 360 12.52 -15.26 8.45
C GLU A 360 13.49 -16.21 9.18
N GLU A 361 13.01 -16.92 10.19
CA GLU A 361 13.78 -17.92 10.93
C GLU A 361 14.22 -19.09 10.03
N TYR A 362 13.38 -19.50 9.07
CA TYR A 362 13.73 -20.48 8.05
C TYR A 362 14.91 -20.00 7.20
N LEU A 363 14.89 -18.76 6.73
CA LEU A 363 16.01 -18.20 5.93
C LEU A 363 17.31 -18.14 6.74
N GLU A 364 17.25 -17.78 8.02
CA GLU A 364 18.41 -17.78 8.90
C GLU A 364 18.98 -19.19 9.10
N GLN A 365 18.11 -20.20 9.30
CA GLN A 365 18.54 -21.59 9.42
C GLN A 365 19.20 -22.07 8.14
N LYS A 366 18.64 -21.78 6.97
CA LYS A 366 19.22 -22.11 5.67
C LYS A 366 20.58 -21.47 5.45
N GLN A 367 20.75 -20.22 5.86
CA GLN A 367 22.05 -19.54 5.76
C GLN A 367 23.10 -20.19 6.68
N LYS A 368 22.72 -20.62 7.88
CA LYS A 368 23.63 -21.35 8.80
C LYS A 368 23.99 -22.70 8.24
N GLU A 369 23.03 -23.50 7.74
CA GLU A 369 23.28 -24.78 7.09
C GLU A 369 24.26 -24.65 5.90
N ALA A 370 24.06 -23.61 5.07
CA ALA A 370 24.96 -23.34 3.93
C ALA A 370 26.37 -22.94 4.37
N GLN A 371 26.52 -22.17 5.45
CA GLN A 371 27.83 -21.79 6.00
C GLN A 371 28.55 -22.98 6.61
N GLU A 372 27.87 -23.88 7.30
CA GLU A 372 28.44 -25.10 7.87
C GLU A 372 28.93 -26.05 6.78
N LEU A 373 28.22 -26.20 5.67
CA LEU A 373 28.65 -26.99 4.51
C LEU A 373 29.89 -26.41 3.84
N ILE A 374 30.05 -25.11 3.77
CA ILE A 374 31.24 -24.43 3.23
C ILE A 374 32.41 -24.50 4.22
N GLY A 375 32.14 -24.39 5.54
CA GLY A 375 33.12 -24.49 6.61
C GLY A 375 33.68 -25.92 6.79
N GLY A 376 32.82 -26.94 6.65
CA GLY A 376 33.19 -28.35 6.75
C GLY A 376 34.12 -28.83 5.63
N ASN A 377 34.15 -28.21 4.47
CA ASN A 377 35.08 -28.54 3.38
C ASN A 377 36.48 -27.93 3.55
N LYS A 378 36.68 -27.00 4.51
CA LYS A 378 38.00 -26.41 4.79
C LYS A 378 38.82 -27.17 5.85
N THR A 379 38.22 -28.09 6.58
CA THR A 379 38.93 -28.82 7.68
C THR A 379 39.59 -30.11 7.24
N ASN A 380 39.47 -30.54 6.00
CA ASN A 380 40.15 -31.78 5.51
C ASN A 380 41.42 -31.56 4.66
N ALA A 381 41.95 -30.31 4.59
CA ALA A 381 43.13 -30.02 3.79
C ALA A 381 44.15 -29.14 4.54
N ALA A 382 44.45 -29.43 5.81
CA ALA A 382 45.68 -28.92 6.45
C ALA A 382 45.97 -29.71 7.73
N GLY A 383 46.60 -30.82 7.55
CA GLY A 383 47.42 -31.46 8.58
C GLY A 383 48.80 -30.85 8.57
N ASN A 384 49.23 -30.44 9.74
CA ASN A 384 50.62 -30.30 10.16
C ASN A 384 51.37 -28.99 9.86
N SER A 385 51.49 -28.11 10.85
CA SER A 385 52.78 -27.84 11.51
C SER A 385 52.74 -26.51 12.31
N GLY A 386 53.24 -26.58 13.54
CA GLY A 386 54.07 -25.53 14.13
C GLY A 386 53.46 -24.56 15.13
N LYS A 387 53.65 -24.91 16.39
CA LYS A 387 53.64 -24.03 17.57
C LYS A 387 54.35 -22.68 17.36
N SER A 388 53.78 -21.58 17.84
CA SER A 388 54.49 -20.68 18.79
C SER A 388 53.55 -19.55 19.28
N ARG A 389 53.33 -19.58 20.56
CA ARG A 389 53.41 -18.64 21.68
C ARG A 389 53.22 -17.13 21.46
N ASN A 390 52.23 -16.66 22.21
CA ASN A 390 52.24 -15.51 23.15
C ASN A 390 52.78 -14.17 22.68
N VAL A 391 52.02 -13.10 22.89
CA VAL A 391 52.19 -12.19 24.05
C VAL A 391 51.10 -11.12 24.05
N ALA A 392 50.67 -10.83 25.24
CA ALA A 392 49.72 -9.82 25.67
C ALA A 392 50.27 -8.37 25.59
N GLY A 393 49.40 -7.42 25.76
CA GLY A 393 49.72 -6.02 26.09
C GLY A 393 48.60 -5.11 25.62
N GLU A 394 47.60 -4.82 26.44
CA GLU A 394 47.47 -3.66 27.35
C GLU A 394 47.61 -2.32 26.61
N ALA A 395 46.52 -1.61 26.54
CA ALA A 395 45.99 -0.56 27.43
C ALA A 395 46.48 0.86 27.12
N ALA A 396 45.60 1.74 27.39
CA ALA A 396 45.71 3.16 27.74
C ALA A 396 45.67 4.15 26.56
N ASP A 397 44.66 4.91 26.55
CA ASP A 397 44.25 6.08 27.38
C ASP A 397 44.84 7.40 26.86
N ASN A 398 44.03 8.32 26.79
CA ASN A 398 44.16 9.72 27.15
C ASN A 398 43.99 10.81 26.08
N ARG A 399 42.89 11.47 26.31
CA ARG A 399 42.78 12.91 26.67
C ARG A 399 43.01 13.99 25.61
N ASN A 400 41.98 14.69 25.46
CA ASN A 400 41.79 16.12 25.81
C ASN A 400 41.94 17.21 24.76
N ILE A 401 40.98 18.11 24.89
CA ILE A 401 41.03 19.61 24.81
C ILE A 401 40.66 20.14 23.43
N SER A 402 39.77 21.07 23.23
CA SER A 402 39.16 22.17 23.97
C SER A 402 37.95 22.73 23.20
N GLN A 403 36.95 23.09 23.92
CA GLN A 403 36.23 24.36 23.97
C GLN A 403 36.49 25.38 22.86
N VAL A 404 35.43 25.89 22.23
CA VAL A 404 34.91 27.27 22.38
C VAL A 404 33.72 27.45 21.42
N GLY A 405 32.64 28.08 21.88
CA GLY A 405 31.61 28.61 21.01
C GLY A 405 30.20 28.57 21.59
N SER A 406 29.94 29.50 22.46
CA SER A 406 28.64 29.92 22.94
C SER A 406 27.66 30.21 21.80
N GLN A 407 26.50 29.62 21.81
CA GLN A 407 25.34 30.19 21.16
C GLN A 407 24.11 30.07 22.05
N SER A 408 23.54 31.23 22.28
CA SER A 408 22.36 31.59 22.98
C SER A 408 21.12 30.77 22.59
N ASN A 409 20.46 30.22 23.59
CA ASN A 409 19.09 29.71 23.50
C ASN A 409 18.10 30.85 23.24
N PRO A 410 17.03 30.62 22.47
CA PRO A 410 15.92 31.58 22.36
C PRO A 410 15.14 31.60 23.68
N PRO A 411 14.57 32.75 24.03
CA PRO A 411 13.91 32.94 25.36
C PRO A 411 12.61 32.13 25.43
N THR A 412 12.46 31.47 26.56
CA THR A 412 11.23 30.79 26.99
C THR A 412 10.14 31.80 27.31
N LEU A 413 8.90 31.43 27.01
CA LEU A 413 7.63 32.18 27.13
C LEU A 413 7.21 32.53 28.58
N SER A 414 8.14 32.78 29.52
CA SER A 414 7.82 33.10 30.91
C SER A 414 8.12 34.52 31.36
N ASP A 415 8.66 35.40 30.48
CA ASP A 415 9.11 36.73 30.94
C ASP A 415 8.32 37.93 30.38
N VAL A 416 7.05 37.75 30.04
CA VAL A 416 6.20 38.87 29.58
C VAL A 416 4.87 38.98 30.37
N PHE A 417 4.90 38.78 31.67
CA PHE A 417 3.73 39.13 32.49
C PHE A 417 4.14 39.94 33.71
N ASP A 418 4.44 41.22 33.50
CA ASP A 418 4.22 42.21 34.56
C ASP A 418 4.06 43.63 33.97
N LYS A 419 2.85 43.95 33.50
CA LYS A 419 2.30 45.32 33.48
C LYS A 419 0.77 45.19 33.58
N LYS A 420 0.22 45.53 34.73
CA LYS A 420 -1.21 45.80 34.93
C LYS A 420 -1.68 46.86 33.93
N THR A 421 -2.09 46.43 32.75
CA THR A 421 -2.82 47.27 31.80
C THR A 421 -4.30 47.12 32.16
N TYR A 422 -4.93 48.21 32.58
CA TYR A 422 -6.36 48.31 32.82
C TYR A 422 -7.11 47.76 31.62
N TYR A 423 -7.72 46.58 31.78
CA TYR A 423 -8.51 45.90 30.77
C TYR A 423 -9.81 46.68 30.61
N ASN A 424 -9.92 47.49 29.54
CA ASN A 424 -11.14 48.19 29.14
C ASN A 424 -11.68 47.61 27.84
N PRO A 425 -12.65 46.69 27.91
CA PRO A 425 -13.19 46.01 26.71
C PRO A 425 -13.74 46.98 25.66
N GLY A 426 -14.34 48.07 26.09
CA GLY A 426 -14.91 49.08 25.20
C GLY A 426 -13.86 49.81 24.33
N LYS A 427 -12.65 50.06 24.86
CA LYS A 427 -11.55 50.66 24.08
C LYS A 427 -10.97 49.66 23.03
N ILE A 428 -10.90 48.38 23.41
CA ILE A 428 -10.40 47.33 22.49
C ILE A 428 -11.39 47.15 21.36
N ILE A 429 -12.69 47.03 21.64
CA ILE A 429 -13.74 46.93 20.63
C ILE A 429 -13.75 48.14 19.71
N SER A 430 -13.57 49.36 20.22
CA SER A 430 -13.48 50.57 19.38
C SER A 430 -12.26 50.56 18.47
N ARG A 431 -11.10 50.10 18.98
CA ARG A 431 -9.87 49.97 18.19
C ARG A 431 -10.00 48.93 17.08
N LEU A 432 -10.53 47.75 17.37
CA LEU A 432 -10.79 46.70 16.38
C LEU A 432 -11.77 47.17 15.29
N LYS A 433 -12.82 47.89 15.63
CA LYS A 433 -13.74 48.49 14.66
C LYS A 433 -13.05 49.49 13.73
N GLN A 434 -12.14 50.31 14.25
CA GLN A 434 -11.36 51.24 13.43
C GLN A 434 -10.38 50.51 12.50
N GLN A 435 -9.78 49.43 12.97
CA GLN A 435 -8.91 48.58 12.14
C GLN A 435 -9.70 47.91 11.01
N LEU A 436 -10.90 47.43 11.28
CA LEU A 436 -11.79 46.85 10.27
C LEU A 436 -12.08 47.84 9.14
N VAL A 437 -12.52 49.06 9.48
CA VAL A 437 -12.80 50.12 8.49
C VAL A 437 -11.53 50.43 7.66
N LYS A 438 -10.35 50.42 8.29
CA LYS A 438 -9.11 50.64 7.58
C LYS A 438 -8.80 49.53 6.60
N TYR A 439 -8.95 48.26 6.99
CA TYR A 439 -8.69 47.12 6.10
C TYR A 439 -9.74 47.04 4.98
N GLU A 440 -11.02 47.34 5.26
CA GLU A 440 -12.06 47.44 4.23
C GLU A 440 -11.69 48.48 3.15
N LYS A 441 -11.17 49.63 3.58
CA LYS A 441 -10.72 50.68 2.66
C LYS A 441 -9.51 50.24 1.82
N MET A 442 -8.52 49.62 2.45
CA MET A 442 -7.34 49.09 1.75
C MET A 442 -7.73 48.01 0.75
N LEU A 443 -8.72 47.18 1.06
CA LEU A 443 -9.24 46.18 0.13
C LEU A 443 -9.87 46.82 -1.09
N GLY A 444 -10.70 47.87 -0.91
CA GLY A 444 -11.29 48.62 -2.02
C GLY A 444 -10.23 49.27 -2.93
N GLU A 445 -9.20 49.90 -2.34
CA GLU A 445 -8.12 50.49 -3.11
C GLU A 445 -7.30 49.43 -3.90
N SER A 446 -7.12 48.24 -3.35
CA SER A 446 -6.46 47.10 -4.02
C SER A 446 -7.33 46.52 -5.14
N GLU A 447 -8.67 46.43 -4.96
CA GLU A 447 -9.62 46.01 -5.99
C GLU A 447 -9.62 46.99 -7.21
N GLU A 448 -9.56 48.29 -6.96
CA GLU A 448 -9.48 49.31 -8.03
C GLU A 448 -8.18 49.16 -8.82
N ARG A 449 -7.01 48.99 -8.14
CA ARG A 449 -5.73 48.76 -8.79
C ARG A 449 -5.69 47.49 -9.63
N LEU A 450 -6.27 46.42 -9.11
CA LEU A 450 -6.32 45.15 -9.83
C LEU A 450 -7.19 45.25 -11.10
N ALA A 451 -8.31 45.97 -11.02
CA ALA A 451 -9.13 46.26 -12.16
C ALA A 451 -8.44 47.12 -13.21
N GLU A 452 -7.65 48.13 -12.81
CA GLU A 452 -6.84 48.95 -13.71
C GLU A 452 -5.75 48.10 -14.42
N LEU A 453 -5.03 47.24 -13.70
CA LEU A 453 -4.03 46.35 -14.28
C LEU A 453 -4.64 45.32 -15.25
N GLN A 454 -5.79 44.77 -14.94
CA GLN A 454 -6.52 43.87 -15.85
C GLN A 454 -7.05 44.59 -17.10
N MET A 455 -7.45 45.84 -16.96
CA MET A 455 -7.88 46.66 -18.10
C MET A 455 -6.70 46.99 -19.03
N GLN A 456 -5.51 47.25 -18.46
CA GLN A 456 -4.27 47.45 -19.23
C GLN A 456 -3.82 46.15 -19.94
N GLN A 457 -4.04 44.98 -19.35
CA GLN A 457 -3.77 43.67 -19.97
C GLN A 457 -4.67 43.41 -21.19
N MET A 458 -5.88 43.95 -21.21
CA MET A 458 -6.82 43.79 -22.33
C MET A 458 -6.57 44.77 -23.48
N ASP A 459 -5.63 45.71 -23.36
CA ASP A 459 -5.33 46.65 -24.43
C ASP A 459 -4.60 45.93 -25.58
N THR A 460 -5.26 45.93 -26.73
CA THR A 460 -4.79 45.29 -27.96
C THR A 460 -3.44 45.85 -28.48
N ALA A 461 -3.07 47.04 -28.06
CA ALA A 461 -1.80 47.64 -28.42
C ALA A 461 -0.58 47.00 -27.72
N LEU A 462 -0.82 46.33 -26.58
CA LEU A 462 0.22 45.61 -25.80
C LEU A 462 0.39 44.12 -26.18
N ALA A 463 -0.50 43.61 -27.03
CA ALA A 463 -0.52 42.18 -27.40
C ALA A 463 0.75 41.70 -28.17
N THR A 464 1.57 42.62 -28.64
CA THR A 464 2.82 42.33 -29.36
C THR A 464 4.11 42.53 -28.52
N ASP A 465 4.00 43.03 -27.29
CA ASP A 465 5.14 43.30 -26.40
C ASP A 465 5.21 42.31 -25.23
N TYR A 466 5.91 41.21 -25.45
CA TYR A 466 6.00 40.11 -24.50
C TYR A 466 6.63 40.47 -23.14
N GLU A 467 7.59 41.43 -23.13
CA GLU A 467 8.20 41.88 -21.87
C GLU A 467 7.20 42.63 -20.99
N LYS A 468 6.42 43.53 -21.57
CA LYS A 468 5.38 44.28 -20.83
C LYS A 468 4.24 43.43 -20.38
N LEU A 469 3.85 42.41 -21.16
CA LEU A 469 2.84 41.44 -20.75
C LEU A 469 3.30 40.64 -19.51
N THR A 470 4.56 40.23 -19.48
CA THR A 470 5.12 39.49 -18.34
C THR A 470 5.24 40.37 -17.08
N GLU A 471 5.59 41.65 -17.25
CA GLU A 471 5.62 42.62 -16.13
C GLU A 471 4.20 42.87 -15.57
N LEU A 472 3.22 42.99 -16.44
CA LEU A 472 1.81 43.14 -16.04
C LEU A 472 1.26 41.90 -15.31
N GLU A 473 1.59 40.72 -15.78
CA GLU A 473 1.22 39.46 -15.10
C GLU A 473 1.87 39.37 -13.70
N GLN A 474 3.11 39.76 -13.57
CA GLN A 474 3.80 39.81 -12.27
C GLN A 474 3.16 40.85 -11.34
N ALA A 475 2.79 42.03 -11.88
CA ALA A 475 2.10 43.07 -11.11
C ALA A 475 0.71 42.63 -10.65
N ILE A 476 -0.06 41.94 -11.50
CA ILE A 476 -1.37 41.36 -11.16
C ILE A 476 -1.23 40.31 -10.07
N ALA A 477 -0.24 39.41 -10.20
CA ALA A 477 0.00 38.37 -9.20
C ALA A 477 0.44 38.95 -7.83
N ALA A 478 1.25 40.01 -7.86
CA ALA A 478 1.68 40.71 -6.64
C ALA A 478 0.50 41.41 -5.95
N GLU A 479 -0.38 42.08 -6.72
CA GLU A 479 -1.56 42.73 -6.14
C GLU A 479 -2.61 41.74 -5.65
N GLN A 480 -2.75 40.56 -6.29
CA GLN A 480 -3.58 39.46 -5.80
C GLN A 480 -3.07 38.92 -4.44
N SER A 481 -1.76 38.73 -4.31
CA SER A 481 -1.15 38.32 -3.03
C SER A 481 -1.31 39.38 -1.92
N ASN A 482 -1.21 40.67 -2.28
CA ASN A 482 -1.48 41.76 -1.37
C ASN A 482 -2.94 41.78 -0.89
N GLN A 483 -3.87 41.56 -1.80
CA GLN A 483 -5.31 41.42 -1.51
C GLN A 483 -5.59 40.27 -0.55
N GLU A 484 -4.95 39.13 -0.76
CA GLU A 484 -5.06 37.96 0.13
C GLU A 484 -4.55 38.26 1.54
N SER A 485 -3.42 38.94 1.67
CA SER A 485 -2.87 39.37 2.97
C SER A 485 -3.77 40.39 3.71
N ILE A 486 -4.44 41.28 2.97
CA ILE A 486 -5.41 42.24 3.58
C ILE A 486 -6.67 41.50 4.03
N LEU A 487 -7.15 40.55 3.26
CA LEU A 487 -8.31 39.71 3.60
C LEU A 487 -8.04 38.87 4.85
N ASP A 488 -6.86 38.27 4.99
CA ASP A 488 -6.50 37.50 6.18
C ASP A 488 -6.53 38.38 7.45
N ARG A 489 -5.94 39.57 7.39
CA ARG A 489 -5.95 40.51 8.52
C ARG A 489 -7.36 41.02 8.85
N LEU A 490 -8.20 41.19 7.85
CA LEU A 490 -9.59 41.58 8.05
C LEU A 490 -10.35 40.50 8.80
N VAL A 491 -10.18 39.24 8.40
CA VAL A 491 -10.80 38.06 9.03
C VAL A 491 -10.29 37.87 10.47
N GLU A 492 -8.99 38.00 10.71
CA GLU A 492 -8.43 37.93 12.08
C GLU A 492 -9.02 39.01 12.99
N THR A 493 -9.08 40.26 12.48
CA THR A 493 -9.62 41.39 13.26
C THR A 493 -11.14 41.26 13.52
N GLU A 494 -11.90 40.71 12.58
CA GLU A 494 -13.33 40.40 12.79
C GLU A 494 -13.50 39.30 13.84
N THR A 495 -12.69 38.26 13.78
CA THR A 495 -12.74 37.14 14.74
C THR A 495 -12.43 37.61 16.16
N GLU A 496 -11.38 38.43 16.31
CA GLU A 496 -11.05 39.04 17.62
C GLU A 496 -12.16 39.95 18.15
N LEU A 497 -12.84 40.69 17.25
CA LEU A 497 -13.96 41.55 17.60
C LEU A 497 -15.17 40.74 18.10
N ASP A 498 -15.51 39.64 17.42
CA ASP A 498 -16.63 38.80 17.79
C ASP A 498 -16.37 38.08 19.13
N GLU A 499 -15.14 37.55 19.36
CA GLU A 499 -14.74 36.96 20.62
C GLU A 499 -14.81 37.96 21.78
N MET A 500 -14.42 39.21 21.52
CA MET A 500 -14.47 40.26 22.56
C MET A 500 -15.90 40.72 22.84
N GLN A 501 -16.80 40.67 21.88
CA GLN A 501 -18.20 40.97 22.07
C GLN A 501 -18.92 39.86 22.86
N GLU A 502 -18.61 38.59 22.61
CA GLU A 502 -19.15 37.45 23.37
C GLU A 502 -18.67 37.46 24.85
N LYS A 503 -17.43 37.90 25.11
CA LYS A 503 -16.90 38.03 26.47
C LYS A 503 -17.48 39.23 27.25
N THR A 504 -18.23 40.10 26.56
CA THR A 504 -18.74 41.35 27.19
C THR A 504 -20.28 41.30 27.39
N VAL A 505 -20.94 40.25 26.91
CA VAL A 505 -22.35 39.90 27.19
C VAL A 505 -22.40 38.90 28.34
#